data_dfda3d169fd669945f929e549dfa35da
#
_entry.id   dfda3d169fd669945f929e549dfa35da
#
_cell.length_a   1.000
_cell.length_b   1.000
_cell.length_c   1.000
_cell.angle_alpha   90.00
_cell.angle_beta   90.00
_cell.angle_gamma   90.00
#
_symmetry.space_group_name_H-M   'P 1'
#
loop_
_entity.id
_entity.type
_entity.pdbx_description
1 polymer ?
#
loop_
_entity_poly.entity_id
_entity_poly.type
_entity_poly.pdbx_seq_one_letter_code
_entity_poly.pdbx_strand_id
1 'polypeptide(L)'
;MRKLLFIFALILGLGLAACETIDPPPGNQPETPEKPDGNEEEEKPKPEEPEEKEFVILFTNDFHSQIEPLGKEETYNADRGGIKRIKALVDSVRAAEPHVLLADAGDLVQGTYYFSLLNGVVEMMILEELGYDVRTLGNHEFDKKMVGLGDMLALSSVPVVTSNYDFSNTILSSMVQNSIILEAGGAKVGFIGLNVMLRNLVDPTACEGVEWQNAINVADKEAQKLREAGADMVIALSHLGYEKTDEVYYDRGIALNTRHIDMIIGGHSHTFLNYPDYVTNLDGEKVPVVQTGSKGICLGYAKIKIDKAGRPSFTYRLIPVKSHLDAKIDPAFSDMIDAYSATVTEKMEEVIGHCPRAIRKGSPESPLGNLTGDALIWMAEEYYGVKADVGIYNYGGIRAEISAGDLTVGDVYAVYPFDNVLSIVTLSGRDLKKLFEYVASNGGLPINKEVRMVISNKRVKSVTVGGKPIEDSKTYTVATIDYLGNLGRYGLENAQSRHDSPEIIRDCFVSYFQHLASKSSRKEITASKDGRIKVE
;
A
#
# COMPACT_ATOMS: atom_id res chain seq x y z
N MET A 1 -17.25 13.56 -28.74
CA MET A 1 -18.72 13.65 -28.83
C MET A 1 -19.30 12.27 -29.10
N ARG A 2 -19.82 11.63 -28.06
CA ARG A 2 -20.97 10.73 -28.06
C ARG A 2 -21.07 10.13 -26.67
N LYS A 3 -22.10 10.59 -25.95
CA LYS A 3 -22.48 10.13 -24.61
C LYS A 3 -23.09 8.73 -24.73
N LEU A 4 -22.65 7.80 -23.88
CA LEU A 4 -23.44 6.60 -23.55
C LEU A 4 -23.96 6.77 -22.12
N LEU A 5 -25.24 7.09 -22.02
CA LEU A 5 -26.03 7.00 -20.80
C LEU A 5 -26.47 5.53 -20.64
N PHE A 6 -26.14 4.91 -19.51
CA PHE A 6 -26.85 3.72 -19.04
C PHE A 6 -27.91 4.14 -18.01
N ILE A 7 -29.17 3.91 -18.39
CA ILE A 7 -30.35 4.14 -17.57
C ILE A 7 -30.58 2.87 -16.74
N PHE A 8 -30.53 3.02 -15.41
CA PHE A 8 -31.08 2.01 -14.49
C PHE A 8 -32.54 2.37 -14.21
N ALA A 9 -33.45 1.49 -14.65
CA ALA A 9 -34.88 1.60 -14.35
C ALA A 9 -35.15 0.99 -12.96
N LEU A 10 -35.60 1.86 -12.06
CA LEU A 10 -36.10 1.50 -10.74
C LEU A 10 -37.56 1.07 -10.87
N ILE A 11 -37.90 -0.19 -10.58
CA ILE A 11 -39.30 -0.64 -10.47
C ILE A 11 -39.68 -0.61 -9.00
N LEU A 12 -40.43 0.42 -8.59
CA LEU A 12 -41.16 0.45 -7.33
C LEU A 12 -42.55 -0.21 -7.56
N GLY A 13 -42.75 -1.36 -6.94
CA GLY A 13 -44.06 -1.99 -6.81
C GLY A 13 -44.72 -1.64 -5.47
N LEU A 14 -45.64 -0.71 -5.46
CA LEU A 14 -46.53 -0.44 -4.33
C LEU A 14 -47.68 -1.44 -4.35
N GLY A 15 -47.73 -2.32 -3.39
CA GLY A 15 -48.89 -3.17 -3.08
C GLY A 15 -49.66 -2.63 -1.87
N LEU A 16 -50.76 -1.95 -2.12
CA LEU A 16 -51.76 -1.61 -1.10
C LEU A 16 -52.65 -2.86 -0.89
N ALA A 17 -52.62 -3.46 0.29
CA ALA A 17 -53.64 -4.43 0.71
C ALA A 17 -54.58 -3.77 1.70
N ALA A 18 -55.85 -3.75 1.32
CA ALA A 18 -56.94 -3.24 2.13
C ALA A 18 -57.25 -4.17 3.30
N CYS A 19 -57.56 -3.58 4.42
CA CYS A 19 -58.00 -4.25 5.65
C CYS A 19 -59.51 -4.48 5.55
N GLU A 20 -59.99 -5.71 5.44
CA GLU A 20 -61.38 -6.08 5.69
C GLU A 20 -61.52 -6.63 7.12
N THR A 21 -62.41 -6.01 7.85
CA THR A 21 -62.83 -6.43 9.18
C THR A 21 -63.88 -7.55 9.07
N ILE A 22 -63.64 -8.69 9.69
CA ILE A 22 -64.64 -9.78 9.82
C ILE A 22 -65.03 -9.89 11.33
N ASP A 23 -66.34 -9.76 11.57
CA ASP A 23 -66.97 -9.94 12.89
C ASP A 23 -66.89 -11.41 13.37
N PRO A 24 -66.81 -11.65 14.71
CA PRO A 24 -66.75 -12.99 15.25
C PRO A 24 -68.15 -13.60 15.47
N PRO A 25 -68.29 -14.92 15.33
CA PRO A 25 -69.55 -15.62 15.68
C PRO A 25 -69.69 -15.85 17.19
N PRO A 26 -70.93 -16.05 17.69
CA PRO A 26 -71.26 -16.05 19.09
C PRO A 26 -70.84 -17.33 19.85
N GLY A 27 -70.62 -17.12 21.16
CA GLY A 27 -69.97 -18.02 22.09
C GLY A 27 -70.68 -19.34 22.41
N ASN A 28 -69.83 -20.27 22.88
CA ASN A 28 -70.21 -21.38 23.76
C ASN A 28 -69.38 -21.30 25.07
N GLN A 29 -70.04 -21.62 26.15
CA GLN A 29 -69.51 -21.56 27.52
C GLN A 29 -68.46 -22.67 27.77
N PRO A 30 -67.57 -22.51 28.76
CA PRO A 30 -66.42 -23.37 28.97
C PRO A 30 -66.74 -24.61 29.75
N GLU A 31 -66.37 -25.76 29.21
CA GLU A 31 -66.15 -26.98 29.99
C GLU A 31 -64.78 -26.94 30.65
N THR A 32 -64.77 -27.26 31.95
CA THR A 32 -63.55 -27.38 32.76
C THR A 32 -62.71 -28.58 32.31
N PRO A 33 -61.45 -28.42 31.95
CA PRO A 33 -60.59 -29.57 31.72
C PRO A 33 -60.02 -30.14 33.03
N GLU A 34 -60.11 -31.43 33.19
CA GLU A 34 -59.37 -32.23 34.18
C GLU A 34 -57.85 -32.02 34.01
N LYS A 35 -57.18 -31.96 35.19
CA LYS A 35 -55.71 -31.97 35.22
C LYS A 35 -55.16 -33.29 34.73
N PRO A 36 -54.19 -33.30 33.80
CA PRO A 36 -53.29 -34.43 33.65
C PRO A 36 -52.15 -34.29 34.67
N ASP A 37 -52.04 -35.26 35.55
CA ASP A 37 -50.79 -35.57 36.25
C ASP A 37 -49.78 -36.07 35.21
N GLY A 38 -48.72 -35.31 35.05
CA GLY A 38 -47.59 -35.66 34.20
C GLY A 38 -46.48 -34.65 34.44
N ASN A 39 -45.63 -34.92 35.45
CA ASN A 39 -44.31 -34.29 35.55
C ASN A 39 -43.46 -34.72 34.36
N GLU A 40 -43.54 -34.05 33.23
CA GLU A 40 -42.45 -34.01 32.29
C GLU A 40 -41.48 -32.90 32.75
N GLU A 41 -40.42 -33.28 33.47
CA GLU A 41 -39.24 -32.47 33.61
C GLU A 41 -38.72 -32.20 32.18
N GLU A 42 -38.87 -30.95 31.72
CA GLU A 42 -38.13 -30.47 30.56
C GLU A 42 -36.64 -30.72 30.83
N GLU A 43 -36.06 -31.73 30.16
CA GLU A 43 -34.62 -31.96 30.13
C GLU A 43 -33.99 -30.67 29.57
N LYS A 44 -33.36 -29.89 30.46
CA LYS A 44 -32.49 -28.79 30.02
C LYS A 44 -31.49 -29.38 29.03
N PRO A 45 -31.30 -28.76 27.86
CA PRO A 45 -30.32 -29.23 26.89
C PRO A 45 -28.98 -29.41 27.60
N LYS A 46 -28.43 -30.61 27.52
CA LYS A 46 -27.08 -30.89 28.01
C LYS A 46 -26.14 -29.87 27.43
N PRO A 47 -25.23 -29.26 28.22
CA PRO A 47 -24.18 -28.41 27.65
C PRO A 47 -23.48 -29.20 26.58
N GLU A 48 -23.41 -28.65 25.37
CA GLU A 48 -22.63 -29.24 24.27
C GLU A 48 -21.19 -29.40 24.77
N GLU A 49 -20.64 -30.60 24.66
CA GLU A 49 -19.22 -30.82 24.98
C GLU A 49 -18.39 -30.00 24.02
N PRO A 50 -17.36 -29.27 24.51
CA PRO A 50 -16.50 -28.49 23.63
C PRO A 50 -15.88 -29.39 22.54
N GLU A 51 -16.05 -29.00 21.30
CA GLU A 51 -15.50 -29.70 20.13
C GLU A 51 -14.13 -29.12 19.74
N GLU A 52 -13.30 -29.96 19.13
CA GLU A 52 -12.09 -29.51 18.47
C GLU A 52 -12.45 -28.73 17.21
N LYS A 53 -11.76 -27.59 16.99
CA LYS A 53 -11.97 -26.73 15.82
C LYS A 53 -10.74 -26.73 14.96
N GLU A 54 -10.91 -26.79 13.64
CA GLU A 54 -9.79 -26.79 12.70
C GLU A 54 -10.10 -25.90 11.49
N PHE A 55 -9.15 -25.05 11.11
CA PHE A 55 -9.23 -24.24 9.90
C PHE A 55 -7.82 -23.91 9.37
N VAL A 56 -7.78 -23.41 8.13
CA VAL A 56 -6.56 -22.92 7.49
C VAL A 56 -6.67 -21.42 7.31
N ILE A 57 -5.60 -20.70 7.56
CA ILE A 57 -5.44 -19.32 7.11
C ILE A 57 -4.35 -19.27 6.05
N LEU A 58 -4.72 -18.76 4.87
CA LEU A 58 -3.80 -18.33 3.83
C LEU A 58 -3.56 -16.83 3.99
N PHE A 59 -2.36 -16.36 3.67
CA PHE A 59 -2.09 -14.94 3.79
C PHE A 59 -0.99 -14.45 2.86
N THR A 60 -1.12 -13.16 2.51
CA THR A 60 -0.16 -12.36 1.74
C THR A 60 0.19 -11.10 2.52
N ASN A 61 1.28 -10.47 2.12
CA ASN A 61 1.71 -9.13 2.54
C ASN A 61 2.60 -8.54 1.46
N ASP A 62 2.68 -7.20 1.40
CA ASP A 62 3.61 -6.47 0.53
C ASP A 62 3.57 -6.99 -0.92
N PHE A 63 2.36 -7.13 -1.46
CA PHE A 63 2.16 -7.62 -2.83
C PHE A 63 2.68 -6.63 -3.87
N HIS A 64 2.58 -5.33 -3.59
CA HIS A 64 3.13 -4.25 -4.40
C HIS A 64 2.73 -4.33 -5.87
N SER A 65 1.44 -4.58 -6.14
CA SER A 65 0.89 -4.65 -7.51
C SER A 65 1.64 -5.61 -8.43
N GLN A 66 2.34 -6.63 -7.89
CA GLN A 66 3.13 -7.58 -8.68
C GLN A 66 2.23 -8.60 -9.37
N ILE A 67 1.45 -8.12 -10.35
CA ILE A 67 0.46 -8.91 -11.08
C ILE A 67 1.12 -10.02 -11.89
N GLU A 68 2.19 -9.70 -12.63
CA GLU A 68 2.95 -10.66 -13.41
C GLU A 68 4.02 -11.36 -12.55
N PRO A 69 4.46 -12.56 -12.95
CA PRO A 69 5.64 -13.18 -12.34
C PRO A 69 6.87 -12.25 -12.47
N LEU A 70 7.81 -12.38 -11.54
CA LEU A 70 9.12 -11.71 -11.66
C LEU A 70 9.83 -12.15 -12.95
N GLY A 71 10.61 -11.24 -13.55
CA GLY A 71 11.36 -11.50 -14.76
C GLY A 71 12.29 -12.72 -14.65
N LYS A 72 12.52 -13.41 -15.76
CA LYS A 72 13.42 -14.59 -15.80
C LYS A 72 14.89 -14.22 -15.63
N GLU A 73 15.24 -12.95 -15.91
CA GLU A 73 16.57 -12.33 -15.75
C GLU A 73 16.85 -11.81 -14.34
N GLU A 74 15.87 -11.86 -13.45
CA GLU A 74 16.07 -11.45 -12.06
C GLU A 74 17.12 -12.31 -11.37
N THR A 75 18.06 -11.66 -10.68
CA THR A 75 19.16 -12.36 -9.96
C THR A 75 18.65 -13.27 -8.85
N TYR A 76 17.57 -12.85 -8.20
CA TYR A 76 16.91 -13.61 -7.12
C TYR A 76 15.42 -13.76 -7.43
N ASN A 77 14.89 -14.95 -7.14
CA ASN A 77 13.46 -15.24 -7.30
C ASN A 77 12.93 -15.15 -8.75
N ALA A 78 13.79 -15.33 -9.77
CA ALA A 78 13.40 -15.36 -11.17
C ALA A 78 12.18 -16.26 -11.41
N ASP A 79 11.22 -15.77 -12.23
CA ASP A 79 9.99 -16.48 -12.61
C ASP A 79 9.13 -16.94 -11.40
N ARG A 80 9.20 -16.23 -10.27
CA ARG A 80 8.32 -16.46 -9.11
C ARG A 80 7.19 -15.45 -9.03
N GLY A 81 6.16 -15.79 -8.24
CA GLY A 81 4.99 -14.94 -8.07
C GLY A 81 4.06 -15.01 -9.27
N GLY A 82 3.29 -13.93 -9.42
CA GLY A 82 2.25 -13.79 -10.43
C GLY A 82 0.87 -14.18 -9.90
N ILE A 83 -0.10 -13.26 -10.07
CA ILE A 83 -1.42 -13.39 -9.44
C ILE A 83 -2.20 -14.59 -9.94
N LYS A 84 -2.06 -14.97 -11.21
CA LYS A 84 -2.70 -16.15 -11.80
C LYS A 84 -2.26 -17.42 -11.09
N ARG A 85 -0.97 -17.53 -10.75
CA ARG A 85 -0.40 -18.65 -9.99
C ARG A 85 -0.86 -18.65 -8.53
N ILE A 86 -0.97 -17.45 -7.92
CA ILE A 86 -1.49 -17.33 -6.56
C ILE A 86 -2.93 -17.82 -6.49
N LYS A 87 -3.79 -17.40 -7.43
CA LYS A 87 -5.17 -17.90 -7.51
C LYS A 87 -5.23 -19.41 -7.65
N ALA A 88 -4.47 -19.98 -8.59
CA ALA A 88 -4.40 -21.44 -8.78
C ALA A 88 -3.96 -22.18 -7.50
N LEU A 89 -3.08 -21.57 -6.71
CA LEU A 89 -2.65 -22.13 -5.42
C LEU A 89 -3.73 -22.02 -4.36
N VAL A 90 -4.37 -20.84 -4.21
CA VAL A 90 -5.51 -20.63 -3.29
C VAL A 90 -6.63 -21.60 -3.59
N ASP A 91 -7.03 -21.73 -4.86
CA ASP A 91 -8.08 -22.66 -5.30
C ASP A 91 -7.71 -24.13 -4.99
N SER A 92 -6.42 -24.50 -5.19
CA SER A 92 -5.92 -25.84 -4.86
C SER A 92 -5.99 -26.13 -3.36
N VAL A 93 -5.74 -25.14 -2.50
CA VAL A 93 -5.84 -25.30 -1.04
C VAL A 93 -7.32 -25.38 -0.63
N ARG A 94 -8.18 -24.51 -1.15
CA ARG A 94 -9.62 -24.54 -0.85
C ARG A 94 -10.30 -25.85 -1.29
N ALA A 95 -9.82 -26.46 -2.37
CA ALA A 95 -10.29 -27.77 -2.79
C ALA A 95 -9.85 -28.92 -1.85
N ALA A 96 -8.78 -28.74 -1.09
CA ALA A 96 -8.22 -29.74 -0.19
C ALA A 96 -8.62 -29.56 1.28
N GLU A 97 -8.91 -28.33 1.68
CA GLU A 97 -9.20 -27.94 3.06
C GLU A 97 -10.61 -27.31 3.12
N PRO A 98 -11.49 -27.79 4.00
CA PRO A 98 -12.91 -27.37 4.00
C PRO A 98 -13.14 -25.95 4.56
N HIS A 99 -12.23 -25.47 5.39
CA HIS A 99 -12.38 -24.20 6.11
C HIS A 99 -11.12 -23.36 5.93
N VAL A 100 -11.16 -22.44 4.96
CA VAL A 100 -10.00 -21.61 4.58
C VAL A 100 -10.39 -20.15 4.63
N LEU A 101 -9.65 -19.36 5.42
CA LEU A 101 -9.64 -17.90 5.37
C LEU A 101 -8.43 -17.41 4.58
N LEU A 102 -8.57 -16.31 3.87
CA LEU A 102 -7.50 -15.65 3.14
C LEU A 102 -7.39 -14.20 3.62
N ALA A 103 -6.20 -13.79 4.10
CA ALA A 103 -5.95 -12.48 4.67
C ALA A 103 -4.78 -11.76 3.99
N ASP A 104 -4.78 -10.41 4.03
CA ASP A 104 -3.66 -9.60 3.57
C ASP A 104 -3.19 -8.63 4.65
N ALA A 105 -1.87 -8.51 4.82
CA ALA A 105 -1.24 -7.68 5.84
C ALA A 105 -0.70 -6.34 5.30
N GLY A 106 -1.33 -5.79 4.25
CA GLY A 106 -1.08 -4.45 3.73
C GLY A 106 0.00 -4.34 2.66
N ASP A 107 0.15 -3.13 2.10
CA ASP A 107 0.97 -2.84 0.91
C ASP A 107 0.61 -3.75 -0.28
N LEU A 108 -0.69 -3.88 -0.53
CA LEU A 108 -1.22 -4.58 -1.69
C LEU A 108 -0.88 -3.83 -2.99
N VAL A 109 -0.91 -2.52 -2.94
CA VAL A 109 -0.75 -1.59 -4.06
C VAL A 109 0.68 -1.03 -4.13
N GLN A 110 0.97 -0.28 -5.21
CA GLN A 110 2.23 0.40 -5.51
C GLN A 110 3.40 -0.57 -5.79
N GLY A 111 4.17 -0.26 -6.83
CA GLY A 111 5.38 -1.02 -7.21
C GLY A 111 5.44 -1.40 -8.68
N THR A 112 4.30 -1.44 -9.38
CA THR A 112 4.24 -1.70 -10.82
C THR A 112 3.33 -0.72 -11.55
N TYR A 113 3.36 -0.81 -12.88
CA TYR A 113 2.57 0.05 -13.77
C TYR A 113 1.06 -0.15 -13.64
N TYR A 114 0.61 -1.30 -13.15
CA TYR A 114 -0.80 -1.56 -12.91
C TYR A 114 -1.39 -0.51 -11.97
N PHE A 115 -0.80 -0.34 -10.81
CA PHE A 115 -1.23 0.69 -9.86
C PHE A 115 -1.10 2.10 -10.43
N SER A 116 0.02 2.39 -11.09
CA SER A 116 0.29 3.72 -11.64
C SER A 116 -0.72 4.15 -12.70
N LEU A 117 -1.15 3.23 -13.58
CA LEU A 117 -2.08 3.50 -14.66
C LEU A 117 -3.54 3.27 -14.29
N LEU A 118 -3.82 2.27 -13.45
CA LEU A 118 -5.16 1.78 -13.19
C LEU A 118 -5.65 2.10 -11.78
N ASN A 119 -4.85 2.86 -10.99
CA ASN A 119 -5.23 3.43 -9.70
C ASN A 119 -5.80 2.40 -8.69
N GLY A 120 -5.26 1.18 -8.69
CA GLY A 120 -5.68 0.13 -7.77
C GLY A 120 -6.90 -0.70 -8.20
N VAL A 121 -7.48 -0.42 -9.38
CA VAL A 121 -8.66 -1.15 -9.87
C VAL A 121 -8.39 -2.65 -9.98
N VAL A 122 -7.23 -3.04 -10.52
CA VAL A 122 -6.87 -4.45 -10.70
C VAL A 122 -6.63 -5.13 -9.36
N GLU A 123 -5.97 -4.44 -8.44
CA GLU A 123 -5.67 -4.96 -7.10
C GLU A 123 -6.96 -5.19 -6.28
N MET A 124 -7.91 -4.26 -6.35
CA MET A 124 -9.21 -4.42 -5.69
C MET A 124 -10.04 -5.57 -6.30
N MET A 125 -10.03 -5.69 -7.63
CA MET A 125 -10.67 -6.81 -8.32
C MET A 125 -10.04 -8.16 -7.93
N ILE A 126 -8.72 -8.22 -7.78
CA ILE A 126 -7.99 -9.41 -7.33
C ILE A 126 -8.44 -9.84 -5.94
N LEU A 127 -8.68 -8.90 -5.02
CA LEU A 127 -9.20 -9.23 -3.68
C LEU A 127 -10.54 -9.98 -3.76
N GLU A 128 -11.46 -9.50 -4.61
CA GLU A 128 -12.76 -10.14 -4.83
C GLU A 128 -12.62 -11.52 -5.50
N GLU A 129 -11.86 -11.61 -6.59
CA GLU A 129 -11.71 -12.82 -7.38
C GLU A 129 -10.94 -13.94 -6.65
N LEU A 130 -10.01 -13.60 -5.77
CA LEU A 130 -9.34 -14.58 -4.92
C LEU A 130 -10.15 -14.88 -3.65
N GLY A 131 -11.19 -14.09 -3.36
CA GLY A 131 -12.02 -14.22 -2.17
C GLY A 131 -11.23 -14.00 -0.89
N TYR A 132 -10.61 -12.83 -0.77
CA TYR A 132 -10.03 -12.41 0.50
C TYR A 132 -11.15 -12.16 1.52
N ASP A 133 -10.92 -12.58 2.75
CA ASP A 133 -11.91 -12.49 3.84
C ASP A 133 -11.67 -11.25 4.72
N VAL A 134 -10.42 -10.79 4.81
CA VAL A 134 -10.03 -9.61 5.61
C VAL A 134 -8.66 -9.08 5.17
N ARG A 135 -8.45 -7.77 5.31
CA ARG A 135 -7.15 -7.15 5.09
C ARG A 135 -6.88 -5.99 6.06
N THR A 136 -5.61 -5.60 6.18
CA THR A 136 -5.23 -4.31 6.77
C THR A 136 -4.67 -3.36 5.71
N LEU A 137 -4.29 -2.16 6.10
CA LEU A 137 -3.63 -1.18 5.24
C LEU A 137 -2.12 -1.20 5.51
N GLY A 138 -1.30 -0.95 4.49
CA GLY A 138 0.07 -0.55 4.65
C GLY A 138 0.26 0.95 4.45
N ASN A 139 1.48 1.42 4.25
CA ASN A 139 1.74 2.82 3.96
C ASN A 139 1.46 3.18 2.50
N HIS A 140 1.63 2.26 1.57
CA HIS A 140 1.42 2.52 0.15
C HIS A 140 -0.04 2.61 -0.28
N GLU A 141 -0.99 2.16 0.53
CA GLU A 141 -2.41 2.43 0.30
C GLU A 141 -2.73 3.93 0.29
N PHE A 142 -1.89 4.76 0.94
CA PHE A 142 -2.04 6.21 0.99
C PHE A 142 -1.38 6.96 -0.18
N ASP A 143 -0.69 6.29 -1.10
CA ASP A 143 0.05 6.94 -2.20
C ASP A 143 -0.85 7.75 -3.15
N LYS A 144 -2.13 7.36 -3.27
CA LYS A 144 -3.16 8.12 -4.02
C LYS A 144 -3.95 9.11 -3.15
N LYS A 145 -3.46 9.43 -1.95
CA LYS A 145 -4.10 10.30 -0.95
C LYS A 145 -5.45 9.73 -0.47
N MET A 146 -6.09 10.43 0.44
CA MET A 146 -7.34 9.97 1.07
C MET A 146 -8.47 9.72 0.07
N VAL A 147 -8.56 10.52 -0.99
CA VAL A 147 -9.60 10.35 -2.03
C VAL A 147 -9.33 9.08 -2.84
N GLY A 148 -8.11 8.88 -3.32
CA GLY A 148 -7.75 7.68 -4.08
C GLY A 148 -7.84 6.40 -3.24
N LEU A 149 -7.49 6.46 -1.94
CA LEU A 149 -7.74 5.35 -1.01
C LEU A 149 -9.24 5.06 -0.90
N GLY A 150 -10.09 6.09 -0.76
CA GLY A 150 -11.54 5.94 -0.73
C GLY A 150 -12.10 5.31 -2.00
N ASP A 151 -11.62 5.76 -3.16
CA ASP A 151 -12.01 5.20 -4.46
C ASP A 151 -11.65 3.70 -4.55
N MET A 152 -10.45 3.32 -4.12
CA MET A 152 -10.05 1.91 -4.05
C MET A 152 -10.92 1.10 -3.08
N LEU A 153 -11.13 1.60 -1.85
CA LEU A 153 -11.95 0.89 -0.87
C LEU A 153 -13.39 0.68 -1.34
N ALA A 154 -13.93 1.60 -2.14
CA ALA A 154 -15.28 1.47 -2.71
C ALA A 154 -15.39 0.39 -3.80
N LEU A 155 -14.27 -0.09 -4.35
CA LEU A 155 -14.24 -1.13 -5.38
C LEU A 155 -14.20 -2.55 -4.82
N SER A 156 -14.03 -2.73 -3.51
CA SER A 156 -13.94 -4.05 -2.88
C SER A 156 -14.83 -4.14 -1.65
N SER A 157 -15.49 -5.28 -1.49
CA SER A 157 -16.30 -5.60 -0.32
C SER A 157 -15.50 -6.22 0.83
N VAL A 158 -14.21 -6.52 0.60
CA VAL A 158 -13.32 -7.14 1.59
C VAL A 158 -13.11 -6.21 2.78
N PRO A 159 -13.47 -6.66 4.00
CA PRO A 159 -13.33 -5.85 5.21
C PRO A 159 -11.89 -5.38 5.45
N VAL A 160 -11.75 -4.09 5.76
CA VAL A 160 -10.48 -3.49 6.17
C VAL A 160 -10.47 -3.28 7.67
N VAL A 161 -9.50 -3.89 8.35
CA VAL A 161 -9.28 -3.68 9.79
C VAL A 161 -8.05 -2.81 10.02
N THR A 162 -8.20 -1.78 10.85
CA THR A 162 -7.10 -0.92 11.28
C THR A 162 -7.41 -0.39 12.67
N SER A 163 -6.74 -0.96 13.68
CA SER A 163 -7.06 -0.67 15.08
C SER A 163 -6.37 0.59 15.59
N ASN A 164 -5.15 0.88 15.12
CA ASN A 164 -4.33 1.99 15.62
C ASN A 164 -4.30 3.23 14.71
N TYR A 165 -5.12 3.25 13.64
CA TYR A 165 -5.46 4.47 12.91
C TYR A 165 -6.89 4.88 13.24
N ASP A 166 -7.07 6.10 13.71
CA ASP A 166 -8.39 6.70 13.89
C ASP A 166 -8.77 7.51 12.65
N PHE A 167 -9.76 7.01 11.92
CA PHE A 167 -10.31 7.64 10.72
C PHE A 167 -11.56 8.49 10.99
N SER A 168 -11.96 8.69 12.25
CA SER A 168 -13.21 9.37 12.60
C SER A 168 -13.35 10.77 12.00
N ASN A 169 -12.24 11.46 11.78
CA ASN A 169 -12.18 12.80 11.20
C ASN A 169 -11.88 12.78 9.68
N THR A 170 -12.10 11.67 9.00
CA THR A 170 -11.81 11.51 7.57
C THR A 170 -13.05 11.07 6.78
N ILE A 171 -12.95 11.15 5.45
CA ILE A 171 -13.98 10.62 4.52
C ILE A 171 -14.11 9.10 4.57
N LEU A 172 -13.15 8.39 5.18
CA LEU A 172 -13.07 6.93 5.23
C LEU A 172 -13.63 6.32 6.52
N SER A 173 -14.18 7.14 7.43
CA SER A 173 -14.64 6.71 8.76
C SER A 173 -15.63 5.53 8.76
N SER A 174 -16.41 5.36 7.68
CA SER A 174 -17.36 4.25 7.52
C SER A 174 -16.85 3.09 6.66
N MET A 175 -15.64 3.19 6.10
CA MET A 175 -15.07 2.21 5.17
C MET A 175 -14.05 1.28 5.84
N VAL A 176 -13.65 1.60 7.05
CA VAL A 176 -12.68 0.82 7.85
C VAL A 176 -13.27 0.51 9.22
N GLN A 177 -12.78 -0.53 9.86
CA GLN A 177 -13.20 -0.92 11.20
C GLN A 177 -11.99 -1.32 12.06
N ASN A 178 -12.14 -1.19 13.39
CA ASN A 178 -11.02 -1.49 14.29
C ASN A 178 -10.69 -2.98 14.31
N SER A 179 -11.71 -3.83 14.26
CA SER A 179 -11.57 -5.28 14.36
C SER A 179 -12.80 -5.99 13.82
N ILE A 180 -12.68 -7.28 13.49
CA ILE A 180 -13.77 -8.13 13.00
C ILE A 180 -13.64 -9.54 13.56
N ILE A 181 -14.77 -10.26 13.69
CA ILE A 181 -14.79 -11.70 13.97
C ILE A 181 -15.32 -12.41 12.70
N LEU A 182 -14.56 -13.39 12.22
CA LEU A 182 -14.95 -14.28 11.14
C LEU A 182 -15.09 -15.73 11.68
N GLU A 183 -15.91 -16.53 11.02
CA GLU A 183 -16.11 -17.92 11.42
C GLU A 183 -15.45 -18.88 10.40
N ALA A 184 -14.68 -19.83 10.91
CA ALA A 184 -14.08 -20.89 10.10
C ALA A 184 -13.92 -22.18 10.92
N GLY A 185 -14.38 -23.31 10.39
CA GLY A 185 -14.24 -24.63 11.04
C GLY A 185 -14.81 -24.68 12.46
N GLY A 186 -15.92 -23.97 12.71
CA GLY A 186 -16.53 -23.82 14.02
C GLY A 186 -15.80 -22.85 14.97
N ALA A 187 -14.68 -22.27 14.56
CA ALA A 187 -13.94 -21.27 15.34
C ALA A 187 -14.40 -19.86 15.01
N LYS A 188 -14.49 -19.01 16.04
CA LYS A 188 -14.61 -17.55 15.92
C LYS A 188 -13.23 -16.93 15.94
N VAL A 189 -12.77 -16.44 14.81
CA VAL A 189 -11.44 -15.87 14.63
C VAL A 189 -11.54 -14.35 14.61
N GLY A 190 -10.98 -13.69 15.62
CA GLY A 190 -10.90 -12.24 15.68
C GLY A 190 -9.70 -11.72 14.91
N PHE A 191 -9.88 -10.63 14.17
CA PHE A 191 -8.80 -9.94 13.46
C PHE A 191 -8.71 -8.49 13.93
N ILE A 192 -7.48 -8.04 14.19
CA ILE A 192 -7.12 -6.64 14.42
C ILE A 192 -6.11 -6.19 13.36
N GLY A 193 -6.09 -4.90 13.01
CA GLY A 193 -5.12 -4.31 12.09
C GLY A 193 -4.13 -3.40 12.83
N LEU A 194 -2.84 -3.58 12.61
CA LEU A 194 -1.77 -2.76 13.21
C LEU A 194 -0.90 -2.14 12.13
N ASN A 195 -0.81 -0.83 12.13
CA ASN A 195 -0.27 -0.08 11.02
C ASN A 195 0.87 0.84 11.48
N VAL A 196 1.86 1.01 10.60
CA VAL A 196 3.05 1.83 10.83
C VAL A 196 2.69 3.31 10.98
N MET A 197 3.52 4.06 11.71
CA MET A 197 3.35 5.51 11.78
C MET A 197 3.65 6.13 10.42
N LEU A 198 2.65 6.72 9.76
CA LEU A 198 2.77 7.27 8.40
C LEU A 198 3.72 8.47 8.29
N ARG A 199 4.04 9.10 9.40
CA ARG A 199 4.95 10.24 9.43
C ARG A 199 6.32 9.88 8.84
N ASN A 200 6.75 10.64 7.82
CA ASN A 200 7.97 10.46 7.04
C ASN A 200 7.98 9.26 6.06
N LEU A 201 6.93 8.45 6.02
CA LEU A 201 6.77 7.36 5.03
C LEU A 201 5.94 7.81 3.84
N VAL A 202 4.92 8.61 4.09
CA VAL A 202 4.04 9.15 3.05
C VAL A 202 4.02 10.67 3.09
N ASP A 203 3.48 11.29 2.04
CA ASP A 203 3.21 12.73 2.03
C ASP A 203 2.20 13.06 3.15
N PRO A 204 2.46 14.07 4.00
CA PRO A 204 1.54 14.43 5.10
C PRO A 204 0.11 14.71 4.65
N THR A 205 -0.09 15.23 3.42
CA THR A 205 -1.44 15.47 2.87
C THR A 205 -2.14 14.19 2.41
N ALA A 206 -1.40 13.10 2.26
CA ALA A 206 -1.95 11.80 1.87
C ALA A 206 -2.72 11.11 3.00
N CYS A 207 -2.45 11.48 4.25
CA CYS A 207 -3.08 10.92 5.44
C CYS A 207 -3.72 11.99 6.34
N GLU A 208 -4.14 13.12 5.75
CA GLU A 208 -4.75 14.22 6.50
C GLU A 208 -6.02 13.75 7.25
N GLY A 209 -6.09 14.06 8.54
CA GLY A 209 -7.20 13.69 9.41
C GLY A 209 -7.08 12.30 10.03
N VAL A 210 -6.10 11.47 9.65
CA VAL A 210 -5.82 10.19 10.29
C VAL A 210 -4.99 10.41 11.55
N GLU A 211 -5.49 9.96 12.71
CA GLU A 211 -4.75 10.02 13.96
C GLU A 211 -4.13 8.65 14.27
N TRP A 212 -2.79 8.64 14.40
CA TRP A 212 -2.08 7.43 14.79
C TRP A 212 -2.11 7.23 16.31
N GLN A 213 -2.44 6.03 16.75
CA GLN A 213 -2.52 5.64 18.15
C GLN A 213 -1.40 4.65 18.52
N ASN A 214 -1.07 4.58 19.82
CA ASN A 214 -0.07 3.64 20.33
C ASN A 214 -0.45 2.18 20.01
N ALA A 215 0.30 1.54 19.12
CA ALA A 215 -0.03 0.23 18.58
C ALA A 215 -0.11 -0.87 19.67
N ILE A 216 0.77 -0.86 20.69
CA ILE A 216 0.75 -1.85 21.78
C ILE A 216 -0.53 -1.72 22.60
N ASN A 217 -0.87 -0.49 23.02
CA ASN A 217 -2.04 -0.26 23.88
C ASN A 217 -3.35 -0.60 23.14
N VAL A 218 -3.41 -0.24 21.85
CA VAL A 218 -4.60 -0.52 21.04
C VAL A 218 -4.71 -2.00 20.72
N ALA A 219 -3.62 -2.67 20.38
CA ALA A 219 -3.59 -4.10 20.10
C ALA A 219 -4.11 -4.92 21.27
N ASP A 220 -3.60 -4.68 22.48
CA ASP A 220 -4.02 -5.42 23.68
C ASP A 220 -5.50 -5.18 24.01
N LYS A 221 -5.95 -3.91 23.92
CA LYS A 221 -7.35 -3.51 24.17
C LYS A 221 -8.33 -4.11 23.16
N GLU A 222 -8.04 -4.02 21.86
CA GLU A 222 -8.93 -4.56 20.83
C GLU A 222 -8.95 -6.09 20.85
N ALA A 223 -7.79 -6.74 21.08
CA ALA A 223 -7.74 -8.18 21.26
C ALA A 223 -8.56 -8.65 22.47
N GLN A 224 -8.50 -7.93 23.60
CA GLN A 224 -9.34 -8.21 24.76
C GLN A 224 -10.83 -8.10 24.42
N LYS A 225 -11.26 -7.04 23.74
CA LYS A 225 -12.66 -6.88 23.30
C LYS A 225 -13.15 -8.04 22.42
N LEU A 226 -12.30 -8.52 21.50
CA LEU A 226 -12.64 -9.67 20.67
C LEU A 226 -12.81 -10.94 21.51
N ARG A 227 -11.96 -11.15 22.52
CA ARG A 227 -12.10 -12.27 23.47
C ARG A 227 -13.41 -12.17 24.27
N GLU A 228 -13.73 -10.97 24.75
CA GLU A 228 -15.00 -10.71 25.47
C GLU A 228 -16.23 -10.91 24.56
N ALA A 229 -16.09 -10.66 23.26
CA ALA A 229 -17.11 -10.95 22.25
C ALA A 229 -17.17 -12.43 21.83
N GLY A 230 -16.35 -13.29 22.43
CA GLY A 230 -16.36 -14.73 22.25
C GLY A 230 -15.44 -15.24 21.13
N ALA A 231 -14.41 -14.49 20.73
CA ALA A 231 -13.41 -14.99 19.82
C ALA A 231 -12.59 -16.12 20.47
N ASP A 232 -12.51 -17.25 19.79
CA ASP A 232 -11.69 -18.40 20.18
C ASP A 232 -10.19 -18.13 19.97
N MET A 233 -9.87 -17.27 19.01
CA MET A 233 -8.51 -16.89 18.61
C MET A 233 -8.49 -15.45 18.13
N VAL A 234 -7.38 -14.74 18.37
CA VAL A 234 -7.15 -13.38 17.85
C VAL A 234 -5.87 -13.34 17.02
N ILE A 235 -5.99 -12.86 15.80
CA ILE A 235 -4.87 -12.68 14.85
C ILE A 235 -4.67 -11.19 14.60
N ALA A 236 -3.44 -10.72 14.73
CA ALA A 236 -3.06 -9.39 14.29
C ALA A 236 -2.55 -9.43 12.84
N LEU A 237 -3.23 -8.70 11.94
CA LEU A 237 -2.68 -8.34 10.64
C LEU A 237 -1.84 -7.09 10.84
N SER A 238 -0.53 -7.22 10.74
CA SER A 238 0.40 -6.17 11.11
C SER A 238 1.19 -5.65 9.92
N HIS A 239 1.16 -4.33 9.74
CA HIS A 239 2.04 -3.66 8.79
C HIS A 239 3.05 -2.76 9.54
N LEU A 240 3.68 -3.30 10.60
CA LEU A 240 4.64 -2.59 11.45
C LEU A 240 6.10 -2.92 11.11
N GLY A 241 6.34 -4.05 10.45
CA GLY A 241 7.67 -4.61 10.24
C GLY A 241 8.07 -5.60 11.32
N TYR A 242 8.95 -6.55 10.96
CA TYR A 242 9.27 -7.71 11.79
C TYR A 242 10.14 -7.35 13.00
N GLU A 243 11.25 -6.64 12.76
CA GLU A 243 12.23 -6.29 13.80
C GLU A 243 12.34 -4.78 13.98
N LYS A 244 12.86 -4.39 15.14
CA LYS A 244 13.12 -2.99 15.43
C LYS A 244 14.16 -2.44 14.45
N THR A 245 13.72 -1.45 13.66
CA THR A 245 14.57 -0.61 12.82
C THR A 245 14.58 0.82 13.41
N ASP A 246 14.25 1.81 12.62
CA ASP A 246 14.00 3.18 13.10
C ASP A 246 12.57 3.38 13.64
N GLU A 247 11.69 2.36 13.48
CA GLU A 247 10.33 2.36 13.96
C GLU A 247 10.25 2.06 15.47
N VAL A 248 9.28 2.71 16.13
CA VAL A 248 9.06 2.55 17.58
C VAL A 248 8.35 1.23 17.88
N TYR A 249 7.48 0.78 16.97
CA TYR A 249 6.65 -0.42 17.10
C TYR A 249 6.94 -1.38 15.96
N TYR A 250 6.98 -2.67 16.26
CA TYR A 250 7.32 -3.75 15.35
C TYR A 250 6.71 -5.07 15.85
N ASP A 251 6.52 -6.06 14.97
CA ASP A 251 5.74 -7.28 15.24
C ASP A 251 6.19 -8.02 16.50
N ARG A 252 7.50 -8.27 16.64
CA ARG A 252 8.03 -8.91 17.84
C ARG A 252 7.79 -8.09 19.11
N GLY A 253 7.82 -6.75 18.97
CA GLY A 253 7.52 -5.82 20.07
C GLY A 253 6.06 -5.87 20.49
N ILE A 254 5.13 -6.01 19.55
CA ILE A 254 3.72 -6.25 19.85
C ILE A 254 3.55 -7.56 20.61
N ALA A 255 4.10 -8.67 20.09
CA ALA A 255 4.00 -9.97 20.74
C ALA A 255 4.55 -9.97 22.18
N LEU A 256 5.68 -9.29 22.41
CA LEU A 256 6.33 -9.19 23.74
C LEU A 256 5.49 -8.39 24.76
N ASN A 257 4.66 -7.45 24.32
CA ASN A 257 4.01 -6.45 25.18
C ASN A 257 2.48 -6.54 25.19
N THR A 258 1.90 -7.63 24.66
CA THR A 258 0.44 -7.88 24.66
C THR A 258 0.11 -9.22 25.29
N ARG A 259 -1.20 -9.51 25.51
CA ARG A 259 -1.68 -10.73 26.17
C ARG A 259 -2.58 -11.58 25.29
N HIS A 260 -3.52 -10.96 24.59
CA HIS A 260 -4.68 -11.63 24.01
C HIS A 260 -4.52 -12.00 22.53
N ILE A 261 -3.33 -11.79 21.95
CA ILE A 261 -3.02 -12.10 20.55
C ILE A 261 -2.36 -13.48 20.47
N ASP A 262 -2.91 -14.35 19.62
CA ASP A 262 -2.41 -15.71 19.42
C ASP A 262 -1.46 -15.85 18.23
N MET A 263 -1.53 -14.94 17.24
CA MET A 263 -0.70 -14.98 16.05
C MET A 263 -0.55 -13.58 15.46
N ILE A 264 0.61 -13.28 14.89
CA ILE A 264 0.86 -12.06 14.13
C ILE A 264 1.26 -12.43 12.71
N ILE A 265 0.51 -11.93 11.73
CA ILE A 265 0.83 -11.98 10.31
C ILE A 265 1.36 -10.61 9.94
N GLY A 266 2.66 -10.51 9.68
CA GLY A 266 3.38 -9.25 9.48
C GLY A 266 3.56 -8.85 8.02
N GLY A 267 3.95 -7.58 7.81
CA GLY A 267 4.29 -6.95 6.53
C GLY A 267 5.36 -5.88 6.69
N HIS A 268 5.45 -4.92 5.74
CA HIS A 268 6.29 -3.73 5.72
C HIS A 268 7.80 -3.98 5.53
N SER A 269 8.39 -4.90 6.27
CA SER A 269 9.85 -5.17 6.22
C SER A 269 10.26 -6.16 5.14
N HIS A 270 9.32 -6.72 4.38
CA HIS A 270 9.55 -7.72 3.33
C HIS A 270 10.35 -8.95 3.80
N THR A 271 10.18 -9.32 5.07
CA THR A 271 10.97 -10.39 5.69
C THR A 271 10.45 -11.77 5.32
N PHE A 272 11.33 -12.68 4.89
CA PHE A 272 10.99 -14.09 4.68
C PHE A 272 11.17 -14.88 5.95
N LEU A 273 10.06 -15.28 6.58
CA LEU A 273 10.07 -16.17 7.74
C LEU A 273 9.71 -17.59 7.30
N ASN A 274 10.70 -18.40 6.97
CA ASN A 274 10.50 -19.80 6.58
C ASN A 274 9.91 -20.64 7.72
N TYR A 275 10.06 -20.20 8.95
CA TYR A 275 9.51 -20.77 10.18
C TYR A 275 8.94 -19.65 11.03
N PRO A 276 7.87 -19.92 11.82
CA PRO A 276 7.37 -18.93 12.76
C PRO A 276 8.44 -18.54 13.78
N ASP A 277 8.58 -17.27 14.06
CA ASP A 277 9.31 -16.81 15.24
C ASP A 277 8.36 -16.79 16.43
N TYR A 278 8.59 -17.67 17.39
CA TYR A 278 7.75 -17.79 18.58
C TYR A 278 8.23 -16.83 19.68
N VAL A 279 7.51 -15.74 19.83
CA VAL A 279 7.77 -14.72 20.85
C VAL A 279 6.92 -15.03 22.10
N THR A 280 7.52 -14.92 23.30
CA THR A 280 6.79 -15.12 24.54
C THR A 280 6.07 -13.83 24.95
N ASN A 281 4.75 -13.87 25.09
CA ASN A 281 3.93 -12.74 25.48
C ASN A 281 3.96 -12.48 27.01
N LEU A 282 3.16 -11.50 27.48
CA LEU A 282 3.11 -11.13 28.90
C LEU A 282 2.52 -12.22 29.82
N ASP A 283 1.78 -13.18 29.28
CA ASP A 283 1.21 -14.31 30.02
C ASP A 283 2.07 -15.56 29.96
N GLY A 284 3.23 -15.48 29.29
CA GLY A 284 4.16 -16.61 29.12
C GLY A 284 3.82 -17.55 27.96
N GLU A 285 2.86 -17.21 27.15
CA GLU A 285 2.44 -17.98 25.98
C GLU A 285 3.28 -17.67 24.74
N LYS A 286 3.35 -18.63 23.81
CA LYS A 286 4.13 -18.52 22.58
C LYS A 286 3.26 -18.00 21.44
N VAL A 287 3.52 -16.77 21.00
CA VAL A 287 2.87 -16.12 19.87
C VAL A 287 3.74 -16.30 18.61
N PRO A 288 3.29 -17.03 17.58
CA PRO A 288 3.98 -17.09 16.29
C PRO A 288 3.88 -15.77 15.55
N VAL A 289 5.01 -15.24 15.12
CA VAL A 289 5.14 -14.13 14.18
C VAL A 289 5.56 -14.69 12.83
N VAL A 290 4.83 -14.36 11.77
CA VAL A 290 5.04 -14.87 10.41
C VAL A 290 4.98 -13.75 9.38
N GLN A 291 5.72 -13.89 8.26
CA GLN A 291 5.70 -12.94 7.14
C GLN A 291 6.14 -13.66 5.86
N THR A 292 5.60 -13.30 4.67
CA THR A 292 5.82 -14.03 3.42
C THR A 292 6.91 -13.46 2.51
N GLY A 293 7.61 -12.42 2.95
CA GLY A 293 8.47 -11.62 2.10
C GLY A 293 7.68 -10.53 1.38
N SER A 294 7.76 -10.46 0.06
CA SER A 294 7.00 -9.49 -0.74
C SER A 294 6.71 -10.01 -2.16
N LYS A 295 5.94 -9.22 -2.94
CA LYS A 295 5.66 -9.45 -4.37
C LYS A 295 4.98 -10.80 -4.69
N GLY A 296 4.29 -11.37 -3.71
CA GLY A 296 3.55 -12.62 -3.91
C GLY A 296 4.41 -13.83 -4.33
N ILE A 297 5.73 -13.82 -4.08
CA ILE A 297 6.63 -14.93 -4.44
C ILE A 297 6.46 -16.16 -3.57
N CYS A 298 5.79 -16.00 -2.43
CA CYS A 298 5.30 -17.05 -1.57
C CYS A 298 3.89 -16.73 -1.07
N LEU A 299 3.09 -17.77 -0.84
CA LEU A 299 1.83 -17.70 -0.11
C LEU A 299 2.06 -18.28 1.29
N GLY A 300 1.65 -17.56 2.33
CA GLY A 300 1.65 -18.07 3.69
C GLY A 300 0.51 -19.08 3.89
N TYR A 301 0.79 -20.14 4.62
CA TYR A 301 -0.18 -21.17 5.00
C TYR A 301 0.01 -21.50 6.47
N ALA A 302 -1.03 -21.34 7.25
CA ALA A 302 -1.07 -21.82 8.63
C ALA A 302 -2.35 -22.66 8.85
N LYS A 303 -2.18 -23.93 9.23
CA LYS A 303 -3.27 -24.78 9.68
C LYS A 303 -3.35 -24.70 11.19
N ILE A 304 -4.51 -24.34 11.69
CA ILE A 304 -4.76 -24.06 13.10
C ILE A 304 -5.73 -25.11 13.62
N LYS A 305 -5.39 -25.69 14.78
CA LYS A 305 -6.27 -26.58 15.54
C LYS A 305 -6.43 -26.00 16.93
N ILE A 306 -7.66 -25.82 17.37
CA ILE A 306 -8.02 -25.40 18.72
C ILE A 306 -8.56 -26.61 19.44
N ASP A 307 -7.88 -27.02 20.51
CA ASP A 307 -8.26 -28.19 21.31
C ASP A 307 -9.52 -27.91 22.16
N LYS A 308 -10.07 -28.95 22.79
CA LYS A 308 -11.24 -28.85 23.67
C LYS A 308 -11.03 -27.91 24.88
N ALA A 309 -9.79 -27.57 25.18
CA ALA A 309 -9.44 -26.61 26.23
C ALA A 309 -9.26 -25.16 25.69
N GLY A 310 -9.54 -24.93 24.40
CA GLY A 310 -9.42 -23.63 23.75
C GLY A 310 -7.98 -23.24 23.40
N ARG A 311 -7.02 -24.18 23.38
CA ARG A 311 -5.61 -23.89 23.12
C ARG A 311 -5.28 -24.09 21.66
N PRO A 312 -4.77 -23.04 20.94
CA PRO A 312 -4.39 -23.18 19.55
C PRO A 312 -3.04 -23.89 19.38
N SER A 313 -2.94 -24.66 18.30
CA SER A 313 -1.69 -25.22 17.79
C SER A 313 -1.56 -24.93 16.30
N PHE A 314 -0.32 -24.79 15.80
CA PHE A 314 -0.04 -24.26 14.47
C PHE A 314 0.83 -25.21 13.65
N THR A 315 0.43 -25.45 12.39
CA THR A 315 1.29 -26.01 11.37
C THR A 315 1.49 -24.96 10.28
N TYR A 316 2.73 -24.47 10.13
CA TYR A 316 3.07 -23.37 9.25
C TYR A 316 3.95 -23.79 8.10
N ARG A 317 3.77 -23.17 6.94
CA ARG A 317 4.71 -23.24 5.80
C ARG A 317 4.56 -22.03 4.89
N LEU A 318 5.65 -21.61 4.27
CA LEU A 318 5.62 -20.76 3.08
C LEU A 318 5.50 -21.65 1.85
N ILE A 319 4.53 -21.41 0.99
CA ILE A 319 4.35 -22.12 -0.27
C ILE A 319 4.92 -21.26 -1.40
N PRO A 320 6.02 -21.67 -2.04
CA PRO A 320 6.60 -20.90 -3.14
C PRO A 320 5.67 -20.88 -4.36
N VAL A 321 5.39 -19.69 -4.89
CA VAL A 321 4.61 -19.48 -6.10
C VAL A 321 5.53 -19.61 -7.32
N LYS A 322 5.39 -20.67 -8.09
CA LYS A 322 6.31 -21.06 -9.19
C LYS A 322 5.54 -21.53 -10.43
N SER A 323 6.25 -21.59 -11.56
CA SER A 323 5.73 -21.97 -12.88
C SER A 323 5.04 -23.33 -12.98
N HIS A 324 5.29 -24.28 -12.06
CA HIS A 324 4.52 -25.55 -12.04
C HIS A 324 3.01 -25.33 -11.80
N LEU A 325 2.62 -24.17 -11.29
CA LEU A 325 1.21 -23.78 -11.12
C LEU A 325 0.55 -23.32 -12.42
N ASP A 326 1.32 -23.04 -13.48
CA ASP A 326 0.78 -22.55 -14.76
C ASP A 326 -0.22 -23.53 -15.37
N ALA A 327 -0.03 -24.84 -15.16
CA ALA A 327 -0.96 -25.88 -15.61
C ALA A 327 -2.31 -25.89 -14.86
N LYS A 328 -2.46 -25.11 -13.79
CA LYS A 328 -3.64 -25.03 -12.93
C LYS A 328 -4.34 -23.68 -12.99
N ILE A 329 -3.83 -22.76 -13.81
CA ILE A 329 -4.41 -21.41 -13.94
C ILE A 329 -5.83 -21.55 -14.51
N ASP A 330 -6.76 -20.85 -13.87
CA ASP A 330 -8.13 -20.70 -14.36
C ASP A 330 -8.14 -19.86 -15.64
N PRO A 331 -8.67 -20.38 -16.77
CA PRO A 331 -8.65 -19.65 -18.04
C PRO A 331 -9.43 -18.34 -18.00
N ALA A 332 -10.59 -18.29 -17.33
CA ALA A 332 -11.41 -17.08 -17.29
C ALA A 332 -10.71 -15.96 -16.48
N PHE A 333 -10.11 -16.33 -15.35
CA PHE A 333 -9.29 -15.39 -14.58
C PHE A 333 -8.06 -14.95 -15.36
N SER A 334 -7.42 -15.87 -16.12
CA SER A 334 -6.29 -15.52 -17.00
C SER A 334 -6.68 -14.49 -18.04
N ASP A 335 -7.78 -14.72 -18.78
CA ASP A 335 -8.25 -13.83 -19.84
C ASP A 335 -8.56 -12.42 -19.29
N MET A 336 -9.13 -12.34 -18.08
CA MET A 336 -9.40 -11.09 -17.40
C MET A 336 -8.12 -10.31 -17.07
N ILE A 337 -7.12 -10.98 -16.47
CA ILE A 337 -5.82 -10.34 -16.16
C ILE A 337 -5.11 -9.95 -17.47
N ASP A 338 -5.15 -10.80 -18.51
CA ASP A 338 -4.50 -10.52 -19.80
C ASP A 338 -5.08 -9.27 -20.49
N ALA A 339 -6.37 -9.00 -20.32
CA ALA A 339 -6.99 -7.78 -20.86
C ALA A 339 -6.40 -6.50 -20.21
N TYR A 340 -6.18 -6.51 -18.89
CA TYR A 340 -5.50 -5.40 -18.20
C TYR A 340 -4.01 -5.33 -18.56
N SER A 341 -3.34 -6.48 -18.63
CA SER A 341 -1.94 -6.57 -19.02
C SER A 341 -1.68 -5.97 -20.42
N ALA A 342 -2.55 -6.28 -21.38
CA ALA A 342 -2.46 -5.73 -22.73
C ALA A 342 -2.54 -4.19 -22.74
N THR A 343 -3.47 -3.63 -21.98
CA THR A 343 -3.64 -2.17 -21.86
C THR A 343 -2.42 -1.51 -21.23
N VAL A 344 -1.88 -2.10 -20.17
CA VAL A 344 -0.68 -1.61 -19.49
C VAL A 344 0.54 -1.70 -20.41
N THR A 345 0.72 -2.85 -21.08
CA THR A 345 1.85 -3.12 -21.98
C THR A 345 1.85 -2.14 -23.15
N GLU A 346 0.73 -1.94 -23.85
CA GLU A 346 0.62 -0.99 -24.97
C GLU A 346 1.12 0.40 -24.58
N LYS A 347 0.72 0.89 -23.41
CA LYS A 347 1.15 2.21 -22.94
C LYS A 347 2.62 2.23 -22.54
N MET A 348 3.11 1.17 -21.89
CA MET A 348 4.48 1.13 -21.37
C MET A 348 5.53 0.91 -22.46
N GLU A 349 5.18 0.21 -23.54
CA GLU A 349 6.08 -0.04 -24.68
C GLU A 349 6.14 1.13 -25.67
N GLU A 350 5.36 2.20 -25.50
CA GLU A 350 5.43 3.39 -26.34
C GLU A 350 6.85 3.98 -26.33
N VAL A 351 7.53 3.96 -27.49
CA VAL A 351 8.89 4.50 -27.65
C VAL A 351 8.84 6.02 -27.78
N ILE A 352 9.47 6.72 -26.84
CA ILE A 352 9.47 8.19 -26.76
C ILE A 352 10.82 8.82 -27.12
N GLY A 353 11.90 8.02 -27.24
CA GLY A 353 13.22 8.51 -27.59
C GLY A 353 14.22 7.38 -27.76
N HIS A 354 15.50 7.73 -27.91
CA HIS A 354 16.60 6.78 -28.01
C HIS A 354 17.80 7.26 -27.19
N CYS A 355 18.34 6.40 -26.34
CA CYS A 355 19.53 6.68 -25.54
C CYS A 355 20.74 5.96 -26.13
N PRO A 356 21.69 6.66 -26.83
CA PRO A 356 22.85 6.00 -27.40
C PRO A 356 23.81 5.40 -26.37
N ARG A 357 23.64 5.79 -25.09
CA ARG A 357 24.36 5.26 -23.92
C ARG A 357 23.46 5.25 -22.72
N ALA A 358 23.72 4.34 -21.78
CA ALA A 358 23.01 4.30 -20.52
C ALA A 358 23.16 5.62 -19.74
N ILE A 359 22.05 6.11 -19.17
CA ILE A 359 22.02 7.31 -18.34
C ILE A 359 21.90 6.88 -16.88
N ARG A 360 23.02 6.95 -16.18
CA ARG A 360 23.16 6.39 -14.83
C ARG A 360 22.78 7.38 -13.76
N LYS A 361 22.24 6.84 -12.65
CA LYS A 361 22.06 7.56 -11.38
C LYS A 361 23.31 7.48 -10.50
N GLY A 362 23.41 8.32 -9.48
CA GLY A 362 24.51 8.28 -8.50
C GLY A 362 24.75 9.62 -7.81
N SER A 363 25.40 9.57 -6.67
CA SER A 363 25.79 10.73 -5.84
C SER A 363 27.30 10.97 -5.96
N PRO A 364 27.80 12.18 -5.80
CA PRO A 364 27.11 13.46 -5.51
C PRO A 364 26.41 14.06 -6.74
N GLU A 365 26.86 13.72 -7.95
CA GLU A 365 26.36 14.16 -9.24
C GLU A 365 26.29 12.98 -10.20
N SER A 366 25.22 12.90 -10.98
CA SER A 366 25.06 11.88 -12.02
C SER A 366 24.38 12.43 -13.27
N PRO A 367 24.58 11.79 -14.44
CA PRO A 367 23.88 12.20 -15.66
C PRO A 367 22.37 12.24 -15.49
N LEU A 368 21.77 11.22 -14.84
CA LEU A 368 20.34 11.15 -14.63
C LEU A 368 19.87 12.21 -13.60
N GLY A 369 20.63 12.42 -12.51
CA GLY A 369 20.35 13.49 -11.57
C GLY A 369 20.40 14.89 -12.23
N ASN A 370 21.33 15.11 -13.13
CA ASN A 370 21.40 16.34 -13.90
C ASN A 370 20.17 16.55 -14.78
N LEU A 371 19.75 15.53 -15.52
CA LEU A 371 18.49 15.57 -16.31
C LEU A 371 17.28 15.83 -15.44
N THR A 372 17.20 15.18 -14.28
CA THR A 372 16.08 15.36 -13.32
C THR A 372 16.00 16.82 -12.83
N GLY A 373 17.12 17.42 -12.41
CA GLY A 373 17.16 18.81 -11.99
C GLY A 373 16.78 19.79 -13.09
N ASP A 374 17.25 19.54 -14.33
CA ASP A 374 16.93 20.37 -15.50
C ASP A 374 15.45 20.22 -15.92
N ALA A 375 14.89 19.03 -15.78
CA ALA A 375 13.50 18.75 -16.08
C ALA A 375 12.56 19.59 -15.21
N LEU A 376 12.85 19.74 -13.92
CA LEU A 376 12.03 20.55 -13.01
C LEU A 376 11.95 22.02 -13.46
N ILE A 377 13.06 22.57 -13.96
CA ILE A 377 13.09 23.94 -14.52
C ILE A 377 12.24 24.01 -15.77
N TRP A 378 12.39 23.05 -16.66
CA TRP A 378 11.61 22.98 -17.90
C TRP A 378 10.11 22.85 -17.60
N MET A 379 9.72 21.97 -16.67
CA MET A 379 8.32 21.80 -16.25
C MET A 379 7.72 23.07 -15.69
N ALA A 380 8.45 23.78 -14.82
CA ALA A 380 7.98 25.05 -14.26
C ALA A 380 7.73 26.11 -15.35
N GLU A 381 8.58 26.15 -16.39
CA GLU A 381 8.42 27.08 -17.50
C GLU A 381 7.33 26.63 -18.47
N GLU A 382 7.30 25.36 -18.86
CA GLU A 382 6.38 24.81 -19.87
C GLU A 382 4.92 24.79 -19.40
N TYR A 383 4.68 24.33 -18.18
CA TYR A 383 3.31 24.16 -17.67
C TYR A 383 2.76 25.42 -16.96
N TYR A 384 3.65 26.24 -16.38
CA TYR A 384 3.21 27.35 -15.51
C TYR A 384 3.75 28.71 -15.93
N GLY A 385 4.60 28.79 -16.95
CA GLY A 385 5.25 30.02 -17.37
C GLY A 385 6.18 30.62 -16.31
N VAL A 386 6.61 29.81 -15.34
CA VAL A 386 7.43 30.24 -14.21
C VAL A 386 8.90 29.94 -14.47
N LYS A 387 9.71 30.98 -14.47
CA LYS A 387 11.17 30.86 -14.61
C LYS A 387 11.78 30.60 -13.23
N ALA A 388 11.94 29.31 -12.88
CA ALA A 388 12.57 28.94 -11.62
C ALA A 388 14.08 29.11 -11.65
N ASP A 389 14.66 29.59 -10.53
CA ASP A 389 16.11 29.77 -10.35
C ASP A 389 16.80 28.45 -10.02
N VAL A 390 16.12 27.57 -9.29
CA VAL A 390 16.68 26.33 -8.72
C VAL A 390 15.70 25.19 -8.90
N GLY A 391 16.18 24.05 -9.42
CA GLY A 391 15.48 22.77 -9.46
C GLY A 391 16.15 21.79 -8.50
N ILE A 392 15.42 21.19 -7.58
CA ILE A 392 15.95 20.21 -6.63
C ILE A 392 15.03 19.00 -6.54
N TYR A 393 15.62 17.79 -6.64
CA TYR A 393 14.94 16.51 -6.48
C TYR A 393 15.67 15.63 -5.46
N ASN A 394 15.03 14.61 -4.90
CA ASN A 394 15.67 13.66 -3.98
C ASN A 394 16.10 12.38 -4.72
N TYR A 395 17.25 11.80 -4.36
CA TYR A 395 17.71 10.54 -4.97
C TYR A 395 16.79 9.36 -4.64
N GLY A 396 16.09 9.38 -3.52
CA GLY A 396 15.09 8.36 -3.18
C GLY A 396 13.95 8.25 -4.18
N GLY A 397 13.63 9.34 -4.87
CA GLY A 397 12.61 9.38 -5.94
C GLY A 397 13.09 8.84 -7.29
N ILE A 398 14.40 8.59 -7.47
CA ILE A 398 14.99 8.01 -8.70
C ILE A 398 15.28 6.53 -8.45
N ARG A 399 14.40 5.64 -8.90
CA ARG A 399 14.42 4.22 -8.53
C ARG A 399 15.20 3.34 -9.50
N ALA A 400 15.27 3.68 -10.78
CA ALA A 400 15.98 2.93 -11.82
C ALA A 400 17.00 3.81 -12.56
N GLU A 401 17.79 3.21 -13.46
CA GLU A 401 18.64 3.86 -14.46
C GLU A 401 17.99 3.70 -15.83
N ILE A 402 18.35 4.54 -16.80
CA ILE A 402 17.92 4.39 -18.20
C ILE A 402 18.99 3.59 -18.95
N SER A 403 18.60 2.49 -19.60
CA SER A 403 19.48 1.66 -20.42
C SER A 403 19.82 2.34 -21.75
N ALA A 404 20.87 1.86 -22.42
CA ALA A 404 21.12 2.23 -23.82
C ALA A 404 20.09 1.52 -24.71
N GLY A 405 19.62 2.20 -25.75
CA GLY A 405 18.60 1.70 -26.67
C GLY A 405 17.39 2.63 -26.75
N ASP A 406 16.28 2.10 -27.20
CA ASP A 406 15.01 2.82 -27.21
C ASP A 406 14.56 3.12 -25.78
N LEU A 407 14.09 4.34 -25.58
CA LEU A 407 13.51 4.80 -24.31
C LEU A 407 11.99 4.73 -24.44
N THR A 408 11.38 3.97 -23.54
CA THR A 408 9.91 3.80 -23.49
C THR A 408 9.28 4.62 -22.37
N VAL A 409 7.96 4.77 -22.40
CA VAL A 409 7.18 5.31 -21.28
C VAL A 409 7.45 4.49 -20.01
N GLY A 410 7.48 3.15 -20.13
CA GLY A 410 7.77 2.23 -19.02
C GLY A 410 9.12 2.49 -18.37
N ASP A 411 10.16 2.77 -19.13
CA ASP A 411 11.47 3.10 -18.56
C ASP A 411 11.41 4.37 -17.69
N VAL A 412 10.67 5.40 -18.13
CA VAL A 412 10.50 6.63 -17.35
C VAL A 412 9.72 6.39 -16.08
N TYR A 413 8.67 5.58 -16.15
CA TYR A 413 7.87 5.19 -14.98
C TYR A 413 8.69 4.34 -13.98
N ALA A 414 9.58 3.47 -14.47
CA ALA A 414 10.50 2.73 -13.59
C ALA A 414 11.50 3.65 -12.88
N VAL A 415 11.91 4.73 -13.54
CA VAL A 415 12.79 5.75 -12.95
C VAL A 415 12.05 6.57 -11.88
N TYR A 416 10.81 7.01 -12.15
CA TYR A 416 10.02 7.90 -11.29
C TYR A 416 8.65 7.28 -10.94
N PRO A 417 8.58 6.23 -10.09
CA PRO A 417 7.35 5.46 -9.88
C PRO A 417 6.32 6.14 -8.95
N PHE A 418 6.67 7.25 -8.32
CA PHE A 418 5.80 7.91 -7.34
C PHE A 418 4.89 8.97 -7.97
N ASP A 419 3.69 9.13 -7.42
CA ASP A 419 2.68 10.11 -7.86
C ASP A 419 2.92 11.51 -7.27
N ASN A 420 4.19 11.90 -7.10
CA ASN A 420 4.51 13.27 -6.72
C ASN A 420 4.02 14.26 -7.78
N VAL A 421 3.76 15.49 -7.35
CA VAL A 421 3.46 16.62 -8.24
C VAL A 421 4.57 17.66 -8.19
N LEU A 422 4.66 18.49 -9.22
CA LEU A 422 5.61 19.61 -9.23
C LEU A 422 5.17 20.63 -8.20
N SER A 423 6.11 21.05 -7.34
CA SER A 423 5.93 22.11 -6.35
C SER A 423 6.83 23.29 -6.67
N ILE A 424 6.24 24.45 -6.90
CA ILE A 424 6.95 25.70 -7.15
C ILE A 424 6.87 26.54 -5.88
N VAL A 425 8.01 26.76 -5.23
CA VAL A 425 8.08 27.51 -3.97
C VAL A 425 8.95 28.75 -4.09
N THR A 426 8.61 29.80 -3.36
CA THR A 426 9.39 31.04 -3.28
C THR A 426 10.06 31.11 -1.91
N LEU A 427 11.38 31.17 -1.90
CA LEU A 427 12.20 31.20 -0.68
C LEU A 427 13.03 32.48 -0.59
N SER A 428 13.29 32.97 0.66
CA SER A 428 14.37 33.90 0.88
C SER A 428 15.74 33.25 0.63
N GLY A 429 16.76 34.01 0.26
CA GLY A 429 18.10 33.44 0.09
C GLY A 429 18.65 32.80 1.37
N ARG A 430 18.20 33.28 2.54
CA ARG A 430 18.52 32.67 3.84
C ARG A 430 17.96 31.24 3.94
N ASP A 431 16.72 31.06 3.55
CA ASP A 431 16.07 29.74 3.61
C ASP A 431 16.56 28.83 2.48
N LEU A 432 16.84 29.37 1.30
CA LEU A 432 17.50 28.63 0.23
C LEU A 432 18.88 28.08 0.65
N LYS A 433 19.66 28.83 1.44
CA LYS A 433 20.93 28.35 2.01
C LYS A 433 20.70 27.16 2.94
N LYS A 434 19.63 27.14 3.76
CA LYS A 434 19.28 25.99 4.60
C LYS A 434 18.94 24.75 3.74
N LEU A 435 18.24 24.95 2.61
CA LEU A 435 17.94 23.88 1.67
C LEU A 435 19.24 23.32 1.06
N PHE A 436 20.22 24.15 0.72
CA PHE A 436 21.51 23.64 0.24
C PHE A 436 22.36 22.96 1.33
N GLU A 437 22.22 23.34 2.60
CA GLU A 437 22.82 22.57 3.70
C GLU A 437 22.20 21.16 3.81
N TYR A 438 20.89 21.03 3.57
CA TYR A 438 20.27 19.71 3.44
C TYR A 438 20.82 18.91 2.25
N VAL A 439 20.99 19.54 1.08
CA VAL A 439 21.64 18.90 -0.08
C VAL A 439 23.04 18.43 0.28
N ALA A 440 23.83 19.24 0.98
CA ALA A 440 25.18 18.90 1.40
C ALA A 440 25.22 17.76 2.42
N SER A 441 24.31 17.75 3.39
CA SER A 441 24.22 16.71 4.42
C SER A 441 23.93 15.32 3.83
N ASN A 442 23.23 15.27 2.69
CA ASN A 442 22.96 14.06 1.92
C ASN A 442 24.07 13.70 0.91
N GLY A 443 25.17 14.44 0.91
CA GLY A 443 26.30 14.19 0.00
C GLY A 443 26.04 14.63 -1.45
N GLY A 444 25.03 15.47 -1.68
CA GLY A 444 24.56 15.92 -2.98
C GLY A 444 23.18 15.37 -3.32
N LEU A 445 22.38 16.15 -4.03
CA LEU A 445 21.06 15.78 -4.60
C LEU A 445 20.98 16.26 -6.06
N PRO A 446 20.06 15.76 -6.89
CA PRO A 446 19.82 16.29 -8.23
C PRO A 446 19.51 17.78 -8.19
N ILE A 447 20.27 18.58 -8.93
CA ILE A 447 20.09 20.04 -9.09
C ILE A 447 20.23 20.44 -10.55
N ASN A 448 19.62 21.59 -10.90
CA ASN A 448 19.68 22.10 -12.28
C ASN A 448 21.05 22.70 -12.65
N LYS A 449 21.26 22.93 -13.94
CA LYS A 449 22.55 23.35 -14.52
C LYS A 449 23.02 24.74 -14.07
N GLU A 450 22.13 25.64 -13.63
CA GLU A 450 22.47 26.99 -13.16
C GLU A 450 23.05 26.99 -11.74
N VAL A 451 22.93 25.88 -11.00
CA VAL A 451 23.49 25.73 -9.65
C VAL A 451 24.89 25.12 -9.72
N ARG A 452 25.82 25.70 -8.97
CA ARG A 452 27.16 25.13 -8.74
C ARG A 452 27.43 25.07 -7.23
N MET A 453 27.82 23.89 -6.74
CA MET A 453 27.99 23.64 -5.31
C MET A 453 29.28 22.89 -5.03
N VAL A 454 29.97 23.31 -3.97
CA VAL A 454 31.08 22.55 -3.39
C VAL A 454 30.71 22.13 -1.97
N ILE A 455 30.80 20.83 -1.72
CA ILE A 455 30.50 20.20 -0.42
C ILE A 455 31.84 19.81 0.23
N SER A 456 32.00 20.16 1.51
CA SER A 456 33.12 19.69 2.33
C SER A 456 32.60 19.24 3.69
N ASN A 457 32.98 18.05 4.15
CA ASN A 457 32.54 17.47 5.42
C ASN A 457 31.00 17.51 5.60
N LYS A 458 30.23 17.16 4.54
CA LYS A 458 28.77 17.21 4.51
C LYS A 458 28.17 18.60 4.80
N ARG A 459 28.90 19.65 4.54
CA ARG A 459 28.49 21.05 4.68
C ARG A 459 28.71 21.79 3.37
N VAL A 460 27.95 22.87 3.16
CA VAL A 460 28.16 23.76 2.03
C VAL A 460 29.47 24.55 2.21
N LYS A 461 30.48 24.27 1.35
CA LYS A 461 31.67 25.11 1.25
C LYS A 461 31.41 26.36 0.40
N SER A 462 30.72 26.20 -0.71
CA SER A 462 30.24 27.29 -1.57
C SER A 462 29.05 26.82 -2.41
N VAL A 463 28.15 27.75 -2.71
CA VAL A 463 27.04 27.56 -3.64
C VAL A 463 26.75 28.86 -4.40
N THR A 464 26.48 28.70 -5.70
CA THR A 464 26.06 29.82 -6.58
C THR A 464 24.86 29.42 -7.40
N VAL A 465 23.99 30.40 -7.70
CA VAL A 465 22.82 30.25 -8.59
C VAL A 465 22.98 31.28 -9.70
N GLY A 466 22.94 30.84 -10.96
CA GLY A 466 23.19 31.68 -12.13
C GLY A 466 24.58 32.34 -12.09
N GLY A 467 25.58 31.65 -11.52
CA GLY A 467 26.96 32.12 -11.38
C GLY A 467 27.17 33.16 -10.28
N LYS A 468 26.15 33.49 -9.47
CA LYS A 468 26.21 34.46 -8.38
C LYS A 468 26.02 33.81 -7.02
N PRO A 469 26.71 34.30 -5.96
CA PRO A 469 26.43 33.88 -4.59
C PRO A 469 24.97 34.16 -4.19
N ILE A 470 24.43 33.34 -3.28
CA ILE A 470 23.07 33.51 -2.77
C ILE A 470 23.06 34.69 -1.78
N GLU A 471 22.19 35.68 -2.03
CA GLU A 471 21.98 36.87 -1.19
C GLU A 471 20.80 36.60 -0.25
N ASP A 472 20.99 36.78 1.07
CA ASP A 472 20.01 36.42 2.11
C ASP A 472 18.64 37.08 1.93
N SER A 473 18.63 38.35 1.49
CA SER A 473 17.41 39.15 1.34
C SER A 473 16.74 39.01 -0.03
N LYS A 474 17.40 38.37 -0.99
CA LYS A 474 16.85 38.15 -2.32
C LYS A 474 15.89 36.97 -2.28
N THR A 475 14.84 37.05 -3.07
CA THR A 475 13.89 35.98 -3.28
C THR A 475 14.33 35.10 -4.46
N TYR A 476 14.17 33.79 -4.31
CA TYR A 476 14.47 32.75 -5.30
C TYR A 476 13.28 31.85 -5.50
N THR A 477 13.02 31.49 -6.75
CA THR A 477 11.98 30.50 -7.10
C THR A 477 12.63 29.12 -7.24
N VAL A 478 12.10 28.16 -6.50
CA VAL A 478 12.57 26.77 -6.46
C VAL A 478 11.48 25.85 -7.04
N ALA A 479 11.83 25.07 -8.05
CA ALA A 479 11.03 23.96 -8.56
C ALA A 479 11.48 22.67 -7.89
N THR A 480 10.57 21.98 -7.24
CA THR A 480 10.82 20.72 -6.50
C THR A 480 9.60 19.81 -6.61
N ILE A 481 9.47 18.85 -5.71
CA ILE A 481 8.29 17.98 -5.61
C ILE A 481 7.54 18.24 -4.30
N ASP A 482 6.25 17.98 -4.30
CA ASP A 482 5.37 18.12 -3.15
C ASP A 482 5.89 17.34 -1.93
N TYR A 483 6.41 16.12 -2.12
CA TYR A 483 7.05 15.35 -1.05
C TYR A 483 8.12 16.16 -0.28
N LEU A 484 9.04 16.81 -1.00
CA LEU A 484 10.06 17.64 -0.34
C LEU A 484 9.44 18.89 0.29
N GLY A 485 8.48 19.54 -0.38
CA GLY A 485 7.75 20.69 0.14
C GLY A 485 6.99 20.38 1.43
N ASN A 486 6.42 19.17 1.54
CA ASN A 486 5.60 18.73 2.66
C ASN A 486 6.42 18.28 3.88
N LEU A 487 7.72 18.02 3.74
CA LEU A 487 8.58 17.68 4.89
C LEU A 487 8.59 18.76 5.98
N GLY A 488 8.18 20.00 5.67
CA GLY A 488 8.06 21.09 6.64
C GLY A 488 9.37 21.42 7.36
N ARG A 489 10.51 21.31 6.66
CA ARG A 489 11.86 21.52 7.20
C ARG A 489 12.83 21.94 6.09
N TYR A 490 14.08 22.20 6.45
CA TYR A 490 15.18 22.54 5.54
C TYR A 490 14.99 23.88 4.79
N GLY A 491 14.27 24.83 5.39
CA GLY A 491 13.96 26.12 4.80
C GLY A 491 12.66 26.16 4.00
N LEU A 492 12.14 25.01 3.56
CA LEU A 492 10.88 24.92 2.81
C LEU A 492 9.66 25.27 3.68
N GLU A 493 9.75 25.06 5.00
CA GLU A 493 8.75 25.50 5.98
C GLU A 493 8.51 27.03 6.00
N ASN A 494 9.46 27.80 5.48
CA ASN A 494 9.41 29.27 5.43
C ASN A 494 9.06 29.78 4.03
N ALA A 495 8.50 28.95 3.17
CA ALA A 495 8.12 29.35 1.82
C ALA A 495 7.16 30.56 1.85
N GLN A 496 7.52 31.63 1.13
CA GLN A 496 6.68 32.83 1.02
C GLN A 496 5.45 32.57 0.15
N SER A 497 5.57 31.68 -0.81
CA SER A 497 4.47 31.14 -1.62
C SER A 497 4.80 29.72 -2.04
N ARG A 498 3.76 28.94 -2.27
CA ARG A 498 3.85 27.58 -2.81
C ARG A 498 2.69 27.36 -3.78
N HIS A 499 2.98 26.71 -4.88
CA HIS A 499 2.02 26.25 -5.86
C HIS A 499 2.37 24.82 -6.23
N ASP A 500 1.45 23.88 -5.99
CA ASP A 500 1.55 22.50 -6.38
C ASP A 500 0.74 22.27 -7.65
N SER A 501 1.32 21.58 -8.62
CA SER A 501 0.65 21.27 -9.88
C SER A 501 -0.44 20.21 -9.70
N PRO A 502 -1.46 20.18 -10.55
CA PRO A 502 -2.42 19.07 -10.59
C PRO A 502 -1.87 17.85 -11.33
N GLU A 503 -0.83 18.02 -12.17
CA GLU A 503 -0.28 16.95 -12.98
C GLU A 503 0.74 16.12 -12.20
N ILE A 504 0.69 14.81 -12.39
CA ILE A 504 1.66 13.87 -11.83
C ILE A 504 3.01 14.09 -12.50
N ILE A 505 4.06 14.28 -11.71
CA ILE A 505 5.39 14.68 -12.20
C ILE A 505 6.03 13.65 -13.15
N ARG A 506 5.76 12.34 -12.99
CA ARG A 506 6.33 11.34 -13.91
C ARG A 506 5.78 11.48 -15.33
N ASP A 507 4.54 11.91 -15.52
CA ASP A 507 3.95 12.17 -16.84
C ASP A 507 4.60 13.42 -17.45
N CYS A 508 4.93 14.40 -16.61
CA CYS A 508 5.73 15.55 -17.00
C CYS A 508 7.16 15.15 -17.38
N PHE A 509 7.76 14.14 -16.72
CA PHE A 509 9.05 13.58 -17.15
C PHE A 509 8.95 12.90 -18.52
N VAL A 510 7.90 12.13 -18.80
CA VAL A 510 7.65 11.57 -20.14
C VAL A 510 7.65 12.69 -21.19
N SER A 511 6.88 13.75 -20.95
CA SER A 511 6.82 14.94 -21.84
C SER A 511 8.19 15.62 -21.98
N TYR A 512 8.96 15.72 -20.92
CA TYR A 512 10.32 16.28 -20.97
C TYR A 512 11.28 15.44 -21.83
N PHE A 513 11.25 14.11 -21.69
CA PHE A 513 12.07 13.24 -22.52
C PHE A 513 11.64 13.29 -23.99
N GLN A 514 10.34 13.36 -24.29
CA GLN A 514 9.82 13.59 -25.65
C GLN A 514 10.30 14.93 -26.22
N HIS A 515 10.29 15.99 -25.39
CA HIS A 515 10.83 17.31 -25.75
C HIS A 515 12.33 17.24 -26.06
N LEU A 516 13.14 16.54 -25.26
CA LEU A 516 14.55 16.34 -25.56
C LEU A 516 14.77 15.57 -26.87
N ALA A 517 14.02 14.48 -27.07
CA ALA A 517 14.07 13.68 -28.29
C ALA A 517 13.70 14.50 -29.52
N SER A 518 12.72 15.40 -29.43
CA SER A 518 12.31 16.26 -30.56
C SER A 518 13.39 17.23 -31.05
N LYS A 519 14.38 17.54 -30.20
CA LYS A 519 15.51 18.42 -30.55
C LYS A 519 16.58 17.72 -31.39
N SER A 520 16.55 16.39 -31.48
CA SER A 520 17.48 15.57 -32.28
C SER A 520 16.77 14.94 -33.47
N SER A 521 17.34 15.03 -34.65
CA SER A 521 16.80 14.35 -35.83
C SER A 521 16.76 12.82 -35.69
N ARG A 522 17.56 12.27 -34.79
CA ARG A 522 17.60 10.84 -34.44
C ARG A 522 16.83 10.50 -33.16
N LYS A 523 16.09 11.48 -32.62
CA LYS A 523 15.42 11.35 -31.31
C LYS A 523 16.36 10.96 -30.16
N GLU A 524 17.65 11.29 -30.28
CA GLU A 524 18.67 10.92 -29.30
C GLU A 524 18.59 11.80 -28.05
N ILE A 525 18.63 11.13 -26.89
CA ILE A 525 18.68 11.73 -25.58
C ILE A 525 20.01 11.39 -24.93
N THR A 526 20.75 12.42 -24.53
CA THR A 526 22.07 12.26 -23.91
C THR A 526 22.16 13.08 -22.63
N ALA A 527 22.92 12.60 -21.68
CA ALA A 527 23.23 13.30 -20.45
C ALA A 527 24.67 13.07 -20.02
N SER A 528 25.22 14.03 -19.29
CA SER A 528 26.59 13.96 -18.76
C SER A 528 26.68 14.69 -17.42
N LYS A 529 27.74 14.43 -16.68
CA LYS A 529 28.14 15.28 -15.56
C LYS A 529 28.76 16.57 -16.14
N ASP A 530 28.47 17.70 -15.50
CA ASP A 530 29.02 18.99 -15.88
C ASP A 530 29.68 19.75 -14.70
N GLY A 531 29.86 19.06 -13.58
CA GLY A 531 30.52 19.58 -12.39
C GLY A 531 29.62 20.46 -11.52
N ARG A 532 28.30 20.18 -11.49
CA ARG A 532 27.34 20.92 -10.66
C ARG A 532 27.64 20.77 -9.18
N ILE A 533 28.04 19.56 -8.76
CA ILE A 533 28.36 19.24 -7.37
C ILE A 533 29.76 18.65 -7.30
N LYS A 534 30.62 19.28 -6.50
CA LYS A 534 31.96 18.78 -6.15
C LYS A 534 32.02 18.48 -4.68
N VAL A 535 32.63 17.34 -4.30
CA VAL A 535 32.89 16.97 -2.91
C VAL A 535 34.38 16.99 -2.69
N GLU A 536 34.82 17.69 -1.62
CA GLU A 536 36.22 17.83 -1.20
C GLU A 536 36.45 17.27 0.21
#